data_3f47ada18d0b1631f87a407c66b8df84
#
_entry.id   3f47ada18d0b1631f87a407c66b8df84
#
_cell.length_a   1.000
_cell.length_b   1.000
_cell.length_c   1.000
_cell.angle_alpha   90.00
_cell.angle_beta   90.00
_cell.angle_gamma   90.00
#
_symmetry.space_group_name_H-M   'P 1'
#
loop_
_entity.id
_entity.type
_entity.pdbx_description
1 polymer ?
#
loop_
_entity_poly.entity_id
_entity_poly.type
_entity_poly.pdbx_seq_one_letter_code
_entity_poly.pdbx_strand_id
1 'polypeptide(L)'
;LCVVRSCYSEAINHAPAVTLWLTGHQQPGRPSFGAWVAHALGSENASLPVFLVLTSRDRENSCGQLLYDHYWGSGFLPSSLQGVKLHGQGDPVPYLSNPPGISAAQRAALV
;
A
#
# COMPACT_ATOMS: atom_id res chain seq x y z
N LEU A 1 -12.87 -24.27 -6.25
CA LEU A 1 -12.08 -23.68 -5.17
C LEU A 1 -10.99 -24.67 -4.77
N CYS A 2 -9.73 -24.24 -4.77
CA CYS A 2 -8.59 -25.05 -4.31
C CYS A 2 -8.06 -24.44 -2.99
N VAL A 3 -7.94 -25.27 -1.95
CA VAL A 3 -7.41 -24.84 -0.65
C VAL A 3 -6.08 -25.54 -0.39
N VAL A 4 -5.01 -24.77 -0.32
CA VAL A 4 -3.67 -25.26 0.02
C VAL A 4 -3.51 -25.22 1.54
N ARG A 5 -3.37 -26.38 2.18
CA ARG A 5 -3.30 -26.52 3.65
C ARG A 5 -1.89 -26.75 4.19
N SER A 6 -0.90 -26.95 3.32
CA SER A 6 0.48 -27.28 3.66
C SER A 6 1.43 -26.07 3.66
N CYS A 7 0.88 -24.85 3.68
CA CYS A 7 1.71 -23.64 3.77
C CYS A 7 2.26 -23.47 5.18
N TYR A 8 3.53 -23.10 5.26
CA TYR A 8 4.20 -22.71 6.50
C TYR A 8 5.13 -21.52 6.27
N SER A 9 5.53 -20.89 7.34
CA SER A 9 6.48 -19.78 7.32
C SER A 9 7.48 -19.93 8.46
N GLU A 10 8.75 -19.64 8.19
CA GLU A 10 9.82 -19.59 9.21
C GLU A 10 9.85 -18.27 9.97
N ALA A 11 9.00 -17.31 9.61
CA ALA A 11 8.94 -16.01 10.27
C ALA A 11 8.33 -16.15 11.66
N ILE A 12 9.13 -15.87 12.70
CA ILE A 12 8.74 -15.99 14.11
C ILE A 12 7.90 -14.80 14.56
N ASN A 13 8.15 -13.60 14.03
CA ASN A 13 7.49 -12.36 14.41
C ASN A 13 6.46 -11.90 13.37
N HIS A 14 5.45 -11.14 13.82
CA HIS A 14 4.37 -10.65 12.98
C HIS A 14 4.87 -9.77 11.82
N ALA A 15 5.77 -8.81 12.07
CA ALA A 15 6.24 -7.88 11.03
C ALA A 15 6.94 -8.60 9.85
N PRO A 16 7.95 -9.45 10.06
CA PRO A 16 8.55 -10.22 8.97
C PRO A 16 7.58 -11.24 8.36
N ALA A 17 6.64 -11.81 9.13
CA ALA A 17 5.65 -12.74 8.60
C ALA A 17 4.67 -12.03 7.64
N VAL A 18 4.17 -10.86 8.01
CA VAL A 18 3.29 -10.06 7.14
C VAL A 18 4.06 -9.54 5.92
N THR A 19 5.31 -9.13 6.10
CA THR A 19 6.16 -8.71 4.97
C THR A 19 6.33 -9.87 3.98
N LEU A 20 6.65 -11.08 4.47
CA LEU A 20 6.75 -12.28 3.64
C LEU A 20 5.44 -12.58 2.92
N TRP A 21 4.31 -12.51 3.61
CA TRP A 21 3.00 -12.76 3.04
C TRP A 21 2.66 -11.80 1.89
N LEU A 22 2.99 -10.53 2.06
CA LEU A 22 2.61 -9.48 1.11
C LEU A 22 3.63 -9.26 -0.01
N THR A 23 4.91 -9.61 0.20
CA THR A 23 6.00 -9.31 -0.75
C THR A 23 6.79 -10.55 -1.21
N GLY A 24 6.52 -11.70 -0.63
CA GLY A 24 7.28 -12.93 -0.88
C GLY A 24 8.68 -12.97 -0.23
N HIS A 25 8.99 -12.01 0.67
CA HIS A 25 10.27 -11.96 1.37
C HIS A 25 10.13 -11.36 2.77
N GLN A 26 10.93 -11.80 3.74
CA GLN A 26 10.83 -11.32 5.13
C GLN A 26 11.36 -9.89 5.34
N GLN A 27 12.25 -9.43 4.46
CA GLN A 27 12.82 -8.08 4.54
C GLN A 27 12.10 -7.13 3.57
N PRO A 28 11.93 -5.84 3.93
CA PRO A 28 11.39 -4.82 3.04
C PRO A 28 12.23 -4.61 1.78
N GLY A 29 11.65 -3.96 0.77
CA GLY A 29 12.35 -3.57 -0.47
C GLY A 29 11.86 -4.31 -1.71
N ARG A 30 11.05 -5.36 -1.55
CA ARG A 30 10.39 -6.03 -2.69
C ARG A 30 9.01 -5.46 -2.94
N PRO A 31 8.53 -5.49 -4.20
CA PRO A 31 7.16 -5.07 -4.51
C PRO A 31 6.13 -5.93 -3.77
N SER A 32 5.09 -5.29 -3.30
CA SER A 32 3.94 -5.98 -2.74
C SER A 32 3.16 -6.75 -3.80
N PHE A 33 2.36 -7.72 -3.37
CA PHE A 33 1.49 -8.47 -4.28
C PHE A 33 0.60 -7.55 -5.12
N GLY A 34 0.02 -6.50 -4.50
CA GLY A 34 -0.80 -5.53 -5.22
C GLY A 34 -0.01 -4.74 -6.27
N ALA A 35 1.25 -4.38 -5.98
CA ALA A 35 2.12 -3.71 -6.96
C ALA A 35 2.46 -4.63 -8.15
N TRP A 36 2.66 -5.93 -7.92
CA TRP A 36 2.86 -6.92 -8.99
C TRP A 36 1.62 -7.09 -9.85
N VAL A 37 0.43 -7.14 -9.24
CA VAL A 37 -0.85 -7.22 -9.97
C VAL A 37 -1.04 -5.97 -10.82
N ALA A 38 -0.79 -4.78 -10.23
CA ALA A 38 -0.85 -3.51 -10.95
C ALA A 38 0.12 -3.46 -12.14
N HIS A 39 1.34 -3.98 -11.97
CA HIS A 39 2.33 -4.06 -13.04
C HIS A 39 1.91 -5.00 -14.17
N ALA A 40 1.36 -6.16 -13.83
CA ALA A 40 1.02 -7.19 -14.82
C ALA A 40 -0.26 -6.88 -15.60
N LEU A 41 -1.29 -6.33 -14.93
CA LEU A 41 -2.60 -6.10 -15.51
C LEU A 41 -2.82 -4.66 -15.98
N GLY A 42 -2.04 -3.70 -15.43
CA GLY A 42 -2.24 -2.29 -15.69
C GLY A 42 -3.53 -1.73 -15.11
N SER A 43 -4.00 -0.61 -15.62
CA SER A 43 -5.27 0.04 -15.26
C SER A 43 -6.13 0.27 -16.49
N GLU A 44 -7.41 -0.03 -16.37
CA GLU A 44 -8.41 0.35 -17.38
C GLU A 44 -8.81 1.84 -17.27
N ASN A 45 -8.43 2.51 -16.17
CA ASN A 45 -8.76 3.91 -15.91
C ASN A 45 -7.49 4.73 -15.68
N ALA A 46 -7.31 5.75 -16.52
CA ALA A 46 -6.15 6.65 -16.44
C ALA A 46 -6.21 7.67 -15.28
N SER A 47 -7.38 7.85 -14.68
CA SER A 47 -7.61 8.89 -13.65
C SER A 47 -7.67 8.35 -12.23
N LEU A 48 -7.65 7.02 -12.06
CA LEU A 48 -7.73 6.40 -10.73
C LEU A 48 -6.46 5.58 -10.45
N PRO A 49 -6.04 5.51 -9.17
CA PRO A 49 -4.97 4.60 -8.79
C PRO A 49 -5.32 3.14 -9.10
N VAL A 50 -4.36 2.40 -9.62
CA VAL A 50 -4.52 0.97 -9.95
C VAL A 50 -4.66 0.12 -8.68
N PHE A 51 -4.00 0.54 -7.60
CA PHE A 51 -3.92 -0.21 -6.37
C PHE A 51 -4.34 0.67 -5.19
N LEU A 52 -5.48 0.34 -4.57
CA LEU A 52 -6.01 1.01 -3.39
C LEU A 52 -5.84 0.14 -2.15
N VAL A 53 -5.47 0.78 -1.04
CA VAL A 53 -5.28 0.13 0.26
C VAL A 53 -6.32 0.66 1.24
N LEU A 54 -7.17 -0.24 1.70
CA LEU A 54 -8.17 0.03 2.74
C LEU A 54 -7.70 -0.63 4.03
N THR A 55 -7.52 0.16 5.09
CA THR A 55 -7.15 -0.36 6.40
C THR A 55 -8.33 -0.24 7.35
N SER A 56 -8.78 -1.35 7.93
CA SER A 56 -9.73 -1.33 9.03
C SER A 56 -8.99 -0.94 10.31
N ARG A 57 -9.58 -0.07 11.12
CA ARG A 57 -9.18 0.14 12.51
C ARG A 57 -10.14 -0.62 13.39
N ASP A 58 -9.65 -1.63 14.09
CA ASP A 58 -10.38 -2.22 15.18
C ASP A 58 -10.33 -1.25 16.38
N ARG A 59 -11.48 -0.93 16.95
CA ARG A 59 -11.61 0.00 18.07
C ARG A 59 -11.12 -0.59 19.39
N GLU A 60 -11.11 -1.91 19.54
CA GLU A 60 -10.98 -2.55 20.85
C GLU A 60 -9.72 -3.41 21.02
N ASN A 61 -9.11 -3.86 19.95
CA ASN A 61 -7.92 -4.71 20.01
C ASN A 61 -6.90 -4.32 18.97
N SER A 62 -6.15 -3.26 19.23
CA SER A 62 -4.88 -3.20 18.57
C SER A 62 -4.01 -4.29 19.20
N CYS A 63 -3.85 -5.43 18.52
CA CYS A 63 -2.83 -6.41 18.86
C CYS A 63 -1.41 -5.82 18.71
N GLY A 64 -1.28 -4.50 18.73
CA GLY A 64 -0.02 -3.77 18.58
C GLY A 64 0.65 -3.95 17.22
N GLN A 65 -0.04 -4.55 16.24
CA GLN A 65 0.54 -4.76 14.93
C GLN A 65 0.57 -3.45 14.14
N LEU A 66 1.77 -2.92 13.97
CA LEU A 66 2.00 -1.74 13.13
C LEU A 66 1.78 -2.10 11.65
N LEU A 67 1.07 -1.24 10.95
CA LEU A 67 0.91 -1.31 9.50
C LEU A 67 1.99 -0.43 8.86
N TYR A 68 3.00 -1.07 8.27
CA TYR A 68 4.11 -0.38 7.62
C TYR A 68 3.80 -0.10 6.15
N ASP A 69 4.25 1.04 5.65
CA ASP A 69 4.00 1.46 4.26
C ASP A 69 4.61 0.52 3.21
N HIS A 70 5.68 -0.20 3.57
CA HIS A 70 6.26 -1.19 2.67
C HIS A 70 5.36 -2.40 2.39
N TYR A 71 4.28 -2.60 3.17
CA TYR A 71 3.31 -3.68 2.91
C TYR A 71 2.52 -3.49 1.61
N TRP A 72 2.42 -2.26 1.12
CA TRP A 72 1.80 -1.93 -0.16
C TRP A 72 2.75 -1.14 -1.07
N GLY A 73 4.02 -1.16 -0.77
CA GLY A 73 5.06 -0.48 -1.54
C GLY A 73 5.31 -1.10 -2.90
N SER A 74 5.81 -0.29 -3.82
CA SER A 74 6.23 -0.73 -5.16
C SER A 74 7.61 -1.41 -5.17
N GLY A 75 8.39 -1.34 -4.07
CA GLY A 75 9.74 -1.88 -4.01
C GLY A 75 10.63 -1.32 -5.10
N PHE A 76 11.18 -2.18 -5.97
CA PHE A 76 11.99 -1.80 -7.12
C PHE A 76 11.18 -1.49 -8.39
N LEU A 77 9.86 -1.65 -8.36
CA LEU A 77 8.98 -1.22 -9.44
C LEU A 77 8.73 0.30 -9.39
N PRO A 78 8.25 0.92 -10.48
CA PRO A 78 7.90 2.33 -10.49
C PRO A 78 6.93 2.72 -9.36
N SER A 79 7.14 3.88 -8.76
CA SER A 79 6.33 4.39 -7.64
C SER A 79 4.85 4.59 -7.99
N SER A 80 4.53 4.75 -9.28
CA SER A 80 3.13 4.81 -9.76
C SER A 80 2.34 3.53 -9.51
N LEU A 81 3.00 2.41 -9.23
CA LEU A 81 2.39 1.12 -8.91
C LEU A 81 2.23 0.87 -7.41
N GLN A 82 2.67 1.84 -6.58
CA GLN A 82 2.49 1.75 -5.13
C GLN A 82 1.02 1.86 -4.75
N GLY A 83 0.62 1.13 -3.71
CA GLY A 83 -0.72 1.21 -3.16
C GLY A 83 -1.02 2.58 -2.55
N VAL A 84 -2.15 3.17 -2.93
CA VAL A 84 -2.65 4.42 -2.37
C VAL A 84 -3.54 4.11 -1.18
N LYS A 85 -3.07 4.46 0.01
CA LYS A 85 -3.81 4.24 1.25
C LYS A 85 -4.90 5.29 1.41
N LEU A 86 -6.14 4.84 1.56
CA LEU A 86 -7.27 5.71 1.88
C LEU A 86 -7.45 5.83 3.40
N HIS A 87 -7.69 7.06 3.84
CA HIS A 87 -7.97 7.36 5.24
C HIS A 87 -9.48 7.43 5.47
N GLY A 88 -9.96 6.76 6.52
CA GLY A 88 -11.38 6.77 6.88
C GLY A 88 -11.85 8.03 7.61
N GLN A 89 -10.92 8.94 7.96
CA GLN A 89 -11.21 10.21 8.64
C GLN A 89 -10.30 11.30 8.07
N GLY A 90 -10.85 12.51 7.90
CA GLY A 90 -10.15 13.62 7.24
C GLY A 90 -10.12 13.48 5.72
N ASP A 91 -9.09 14.01 5.09
CA ASP A 91 -8.90 13.85 3.64
C ASP A 91 -8.68 12.39 3.29
N PRO A 92 -9.51 11.79 2.42
CA PRO A 92 -9.40 10.37 2.06
C PRO A 92 -8.01 9.99 1.52
N VAL A 93 -7.39 10.89 0.79
CA VAL A 93 -6.03 10.75 0.27
C VAL A 93 -5.18 11.90 0.79
N PRO A 94 -4.07 11.62 1.48
CA PRO A 94 -3.17 12.66 1.96
C PRO A 94 -2.63 13.53 0.81
N TYR A 95 -2.46 14.81 1.08
CA TYR A 95 -1.82 15.77 0.17
C TYR A 95 -2.54 16.04 -1.17
N LEU A 96 -3.83 15.69 -1.30
CA LEU A 96 -4.66 16.11 -2.44
C LEU A 96 -4.96 17.60 -2.41
N SER A 97 -5.25 18.13 -1.24
CA SER A 97 -5.46 19.56 -1.03
C SER A 97 -4.13 20.31 -1.01
N ASN A 98 -4.15 21.53 -1.52
CA ASN A 98 -2.97 22.40 -1.43
C ASN A 98 -2.76 22.82 0.03
N PRO A 99 -1.50 22.92 0.51
CA PRO A 99 -1.21 23.52 1.80
C PRO A 99 -1.74 24.94 1.89
N PRO A 100 -2.09 25.44 3.09
CA PRO A 100 -2.49 26.82 3.27
C PRO A 100 -1.46 27.79 2.68
N GLY A 101 -1.93 28.72 1.83
CA GLY A 101 -1.07 29.71 1.18
C GLY A 101 -0.50 29.31 -0.20
N ILE A 102 -0.73 28.09 -0.66
CA ILE A 102 -0.33 27.66 -2.02
C ILE A 102 -1.56 27.53 -2.91
N SER A 103 -1.60 28.32 -3.98
CA SER A 103 -2.66 28.23 -4.99
C SER A 103 -2.44 27.05 -5.96
N ALA A 104 -3.51 26.61 -6.61
CA ALA A 104 -3.42 25.56 -7.63
C ALA A 104 -2.47 25.95 -8.78
N ALA A 105 -2.43 27.22 -9.14
CA ALA A 105 -1.53 27.73 -10.17
C ALA A 105 -0.05 27.65 -9.76
N GLN A 106 0.26 27.98 -8.50
CA GLN A 106 1.64 27.84 -7.97
C GLN A 106 2.07 26.38 -7.91
N ARG A 107 1.17 25.47 -7.52
CA ARG A 107 1.47 24.03 -7.54
C ARG A 107 1.71 23.50 -8.94
N ALA A 108 0.90 23.90 -9.91
CA ALA A 108 1.07 23.48 -11.31
C ALA A 108 2.38 23.98 -11.94
N ALA A 109 2.94 25.08 -11.42
CA ALA A 109 4.23 25.60 -11.89
C ALA A 109 5.45 24.88 -11.27
N LEU A 110 5.24 24.01 -10.28
CA LEU A 110 6.30 23.24 -9.60
C LEU A 110 6.45 21.80 -10.14
N VAL A 111 5.58 21.37 -11.04
CA VAL A 111 5.56 20.06 -11.69
C VAL A 111 5.86 20.21 -13.17
#